data_f0ab0ae4c9476b71baabd70642b01b2f
#
_entry.id   f0ab0ae4c9476b71baabd70642b01b2f
#
_cell.length_a   1.000
_cell.length_b   1.000
_cell.length_c   1.000
_cell.angle_alpha   90.00
_cell.angle_beta   90.00
_cell.angle_gamma   90.00
#
_symmetry.space_group_name_H-M   'P 1'
#
loop_
_entity.id
_entity.type
_entity.pdbx_description
1 polymer ?
#
loop_
_entity_poly.entity_id
_entity_poly.type
_entity_poly.pdbx_seq_one_letter_code
_entity_poly.pdbx_strand_id
1 'polypeptide(L)'
;MTFSPAAIDTLRAVFRDTGTTPKDYDLIVTGDLGAVGSDILTELFRREGTALDNYTDCGLLLYDRKKQDMHAGGSGCGCSAAVLNGYLLEGMRQGRWRRLLFAPTGALLSPTSSCQGERIPGICHAVVFSRTKEDA
;
A
#
# COMPACT_ATOMS: atom_id res chain seq x y z
N MET A 1 -8.76 9.29 -10.77
CA MET A 1 -8.49 7.84 -10.93
C MET A 1 -8.12 7.28 -9.57
N THR A 2 -8.79 6.23 -9.14
CA THR A 2 -8.48 5.58 -7.86
C THR A 2 -7.60 4.37 -8.10
N PHE A 3 -6.53 4.24 -7.33
CA PHE A 3 -5.62 3.09 -7.40
C PHE A 3 -6.06 1.92 -6.50
N SER A 4 -7.14 2.11 -5.74
CA SER A 4 -7.65 1.10 -4.82
C SER A 4 -7.95 -0.25 -5.49
N PRO A 5 -8.59 -0.33 -6.67
CA PRO A 5 -8.82 -1.60 -7.35
C PRO A 5 -7.53 -2.35 -7.66
N ALA A 6 -6.49 -1.66 -8.15
CA ALA A 6 -5.20 -2.29 -8.44
C ALA A 6 -4.55 -2.82 -7.16
N ALA A 7 -4.58 -2.07 -6.07
CA ALA A 7 -4.06 -2.50 -4.77
C ALA A 7 -4.83 -3.72 -4.24
N ILE A 8 -6.15 -3.72 -4.35
CA ILE A 8 -7.00 -4.83 -3.91
C ILE A 8 -6.68 -6.11 -4.69
N ASP A 9 -6.61 -6.03 -6.00
CA ASP A 9 -6.29 -7.18 -6.86
C ASP A 9 -4.91 -7.75 -6.56
N THR A 10 -3.92 -6.89 -6.37
CA THR A 10 -2.56 -7.31 -6.03
C THR A 10 -2.49 -7.97 -4.65
N LEU A 11 -3.12 -7.39 -3.64
CA LEU A 11 -3.15 -7.98 -2.30
C LEU A 11 -3.88 -9.33 -2.29
N ARG A 12 -5.01 -9.44 -3.00
CA ARG A 12 -5.71 -10.72 -3.18
C ARG A 12 -4.82 -11.77 -3.83
N ALA A 13 -4.10 -11.38 -4.88
CA ALA A 13 -3.16 -12.27 -5.56
C ALA A 13 -2.04 -12.74 -4.63
N VAL A 14 -1.47 -11.84 -3.83
CA VAL A 14 -0.43 -12.19 -2.86
C VAL A 14 -0.95 -13.23 -1.86
N PHE A 15 -2.11 -12.98 -1.25
CA PHE A 15 -2.67 -13.91 -0.26
C PHE A 15 -3.02 -15.26 -0.87
N ARG A 16 -3.60 -15.27 -2.06
CA ARG A 16 -3.95 -16.50 -2.79
C ARG A 16 -2.71 -17.29 -3.21
N ASP A 17 -1.75 -16.62 -3.85
CA ASP A 17 -0.62 -17.29 -4.51
C ASP A 17 0.44 -17.75 -3.50
N THR A 18 0.56 -17.08 -2.37
CA THR A 18 1.49 -17.45 -1.30
C THR A 18 0.82 -18.30 -0.19
N GLY A 19 -0.49 -18.46 -0.24
CA GLY A 19 -1.25 -19.16 0.81
C GLY A 19 -1.19 -18.46 2.16
N THR A 20 -1.00 -17.14 2.16
CA THR A 20 -0.93 -16.32 3.37
C THR A 20 -2.24 -15.58 3.64
N THR A 21 -2.37 -15.08 4.87
CA THR A 21 -3.46 -14.21 5.31
C THR A 21 -2.89 -12.87 5.79
N PRO A 22 -3.69 -11.83 5.96
CA PRO A 22 -3.20 -10.57 6.52
C PRO A 22 -2.49 -10.71 7.86
N LYS A 23 -2.87 -11.71 8.68
CA LYS A 23 -2.26 -11.97 9.99
C LYS A 23 -0.84 -12.51 9.90
N ASP A 24 -0.42 -13.03 8.75
CA ASP A 24 0.94 -13.52 8.53
C ASP A 24 1.96 -12.37 8.38
N TYR A 25 1.48 -11.14 8.27
CA TYR A 25 2.31 -9.94 8.18
C TYR A 25 2.13 -9.08 9.43
N ASP A 26 3.22 -8.48 9.90
CA ASP A 26 3.16 -7.55 11.02
C ASP A 26 2.58 -6.20 10.60
N LEU A 27 2.82 -5.79 9.36
CA LEU A 27 2.28 -4.57 8.80
C LEU A 27 2.05 -4.72 7.29
N ILE A 28 0.92 -4.22 6.82
CA ILE A 28 0.57 -4.14 5.39
C ILE A 28 0.44 -2.66 5.04
N VAL A 29 1.18 -2.21 4.02
CA VAL A 29 1.25 -0.81 3.66
C VAL A 29 1.04 -0.61 2.16
N THR A 30 0.12 0.27 1.81
CA THR A 30 -0.04 0.76 0.43
C THR A 30 0.70 2.10 0.24
N GLY A 31 0.85 2.52 -1.01
CA GLY A 31 1.69 3.65 -1.36
C GLY A 31 1.10 5.02 -1.05
N ASP A 32 0.04 5.40 -1.74
CA ASP A 32 -0.55 6.74 -1.64
C ASP A 32 -2.04 6.74 -1.98
N LEU A 33 -2.79 5.76 -1.47
CA LEU A 33 -4.24 5.71 -1.64
C LEU A 33 -4.94 6.87 -0.92
N GLY A 34 -4.34 7.37 0.14
CA GLY A 34 -4.93 8.38 1.01
C GLY A 34 -6.08 7.83 1.86
N ALA A 35 -6.80 8.72 2.53
CA ALA A 35 -7.87 8.33 3.44
C ALA A 35 -9.01 7.61 2.72
N VAL A 36 -9.52 8.20 1.65
CA VAL A 36 -10.66 7.64 0.91
C VAL A 36 -10.32 6.29 0.27
N GLY A 37 -9.17 6.21 -0.39
CA GLY A 37 -8.72 4.97 -1.03
C GLY A 37 -8.46 3.86 -0.02
N SER A 38 -7.90 4.19 1.13
CA SER A 38 -7.66 3.25 2.22
C SER A 38 -8.96 2.72 2.84
N ASP A 39 -9.95 3.59 3.04
CA ASP A 39 -11.27 3.21 3.54
C ASP A 39 -11.98 2.27 2.57
N ILE A 40 -11.92 2.55 1.28
CA ILE A 40 -12.50 1.69 0.23
C ILE A 40 -11.85 0.30 0.26
N LEU A 41 -10.53 0.24 0.30
CA LEU A 41 -9.77 -1.01 0.33
C LEU A 41 -10.15 -1.83 1.58
N THR A 42 -10.13 -1.21 2.74
CA THR A 42 -10.46 -1.88 4.01
C THR A 42 -11.90 -2.41 4.01
N GLU A 43 -12.86 -1.62 3.52
CA GLU A 43 -14.25 -2.01 3.47
C GLU A 43 -14.49 -3.17 2.50
N LEU A 44 -13.85 -3.17 1.34
CA LEU A 44 -13.99 -4.27 0.38
C LEU A 44 -13.43 -5.59 0.92
N PHE A 45 -12.27 -5.56 1.58
CA PHE A 45 -11.74 -6.74 2.25
C PHE A 45 -12.64 -7.20 3.40
N ARG A 46 -13.20 -6.28 4.17
CA ARG A 46 -14.15 -6.61 5.23
C ARG A 46 -15.38 -7.33 4.69
N ARG A 47 -15.95 -6.88 3.57
CA ARG A 47 -17.08 -7.54 2.92
C ARG A 47 -16.78 -8.94 2.43
N GLU A 48 -15.53 -9.22 2.11
CA GLU A 48 -15.06 -10.55 1.71
C GLU A 48 -14.74 -11.45 2.91
N GLY A 49 -14.97 -10.98 4.13
CA GLY A 49 -14.68 -11.71 5.36
C GLY A 49 -13.23 -11.63 5.82
N THR A 50 -12.44 -10.71 5.26
CA THR A 50 -11.03 -10.52 5.61
C THR A 50 -10.85 -9.18 6.30
N ALA A 51 -10.44 -9.21 7.58
CA ALA A 51 -10.14 -7.98 8.32
C ALA A 51 -8.68 -7.58 8.14
N LEU A 52 -8.44 -6.31 7.82
CA LEU A 52 -7.10 -5.72 7.71
C LEU A 52 -6.81 -4.86 8.94
N ASP A 53 -6.52 -5.51 10.08
CA ASP A 53 -6.28 -4.80 11.35
C ASP A 53 -4.90 -4.15 11.42
N ASN A 54 -3.96 -4.64 10.62
CA ASN A 54 -2.55 -4.22 10.58
C ASN A 54 -2.22 -3.46 9.28
N TYR A 55 -3.19 -2.74 8.75
CA TYR A 55 -3.06 -2.01 7.49
C TYR A 55 -2.89 -0.52 7.71
N THR A 56 -2.04 0.10 6.89
CA THR A 56 -1.92 1.54 6.77
C THR A 56 -1.53 1.94 5.35
N ASP A 57 -1.40 3.23 5.10
CA ASP A 57 -1.02 3.79 3.81
C ASP A 57 0.06 4.86 4.00
N CYS A 58 1.05 4.89 3.10
CA CYS A 58 2.13 5.87 3.18
C CYS A 58 1.62 7.32 3.14
N GLY A 59 0.57 7.58 2.36
CA GLY A 59 -0.07 8.88 2.31
C GLY A 59 -0.70 9.32 3.64
N LEU A 60 -1.11 8.36 4.46
CA LEU A 60 -1.63 8.63 5.81
C LEU A 60 -0.52 8.80 6.84
N LEU A 61 0.64 8.17 6.62
CA LEU A 61 1.77 8.23 7.54
C LEU A 61 2.62 9.50 7.36
N LEU A 62 2.58 10.11 6.17
CA LEU A 62 3.45 11.23 5.82
C LEU A 62 3.15 12.50 6.61
N TYR A 63 1.87 12.73 6.96
CA TYR A 63 1.41 13.92 7.66
C TYR A 63 0.52 13.60 8.87
N ASP A 64 0.57 14.45 9.88
CA ASP A 64 -0.47 14.50 10.91
C ASP A 64 -1.68 15.25 10.34
N ARG A 65 -2.66 14.50 9.84
CA ARG A 65 -3.82 15.04 9.13
C ARG A 65 -4.65 16.05 9.94
N LYS A 66 -4.70 15.87 11.26
CA LYS A 66 -5.47 16.75 12.14
C LYS A 66 -4.74 18.07 12.42
N LYS A 67 -3.44 17.97 12.72
CA LYS A 67 -2.62 19.13 13.07
C LYS A 67 -2.20 19.95 11.85
N GLN A 68 -2.02 19.30 10.71
CA GLN A 68 -1.50 19.93 9.49
C GLN A 68 -2.57 20.20 8.43
N ASP A 69 -3.84 19.95 8.75
CA ASP A 69 -4.99 20.15 7.85
C ASP A 69 -4.84 19.45 6.49
N MET A 70 -4.31 18.25 6.52
CA MET A 70 -4.07 17.43 5.31
C MET A 70 -5.19 16.41 5.13
N HIS A 71 -6.32 16.87 4.60
CA HIS A 71 -7.59 16.12 4.53
C HIS A 71 -7.50 14.67 4.11
N ALA A 72 -6.92 14.39 2.94
CA ALA A 72 -6.80 13.04 2.39
C ALA A 72 -5.43 12.40 2.68
N GLY A 73 -4.47 13.15 3.17
CA GLY A 73 -3.10 12.71 3.38
C GLY A 73 -2.15 13.10 2.26
N GLY A 74 -0.94 12.55 2.27
CA GLY A 74 0.08 12.80 1.27
C GLY A 74 -0.14 11.97 0.00
N SER A 75 0.35 12.48 -1.11
CA SER A 75 0.35 11.81 -2.40
C SER A 75 1.53 12.28 -3.25
N GLY A 76 1.78 11.60 -4.35
CA GLY A 76 2.84 11.93 -5.27
C GLY A 76 3.85 10.81 -5.44
N CYS A 77 4.68 10.91 -6.48
CA CYS A 77 5.59 9.83 -6.89
C CYS A 77 6.69 9.50 -5.85
N GLY A 78 7.01 10.43 -4.96
CA GLY A 78 7.99 10.23 -3.89
C GLY A 78 7.41 9.76 -2.56
N CYS A 79 6.09 9.73 -2.40
CA CYS A 79 5.43 9.45 -1.12
C CYS A 79 5.81 8.06 -0.57
N SER A 80 5.63 7.02 -1.35
CA SER A 80 5.95 5.64 -0.95
C SER A 80 7.42 5.47 -0.59
N ALA A 81 8.31 6.00 -1.43
CA ALA A 81 9.74 5.87 -1.23
C ALA A 81 10.22 6.62 0.02
N ALA A 82 9.70 7.81 0.25
CA ALA A 82 10.04 8.61 1.42
C ALA A 82 9.63 7.92 2.72
N VAL A 83 8.41 7.39 2.78
CA VAL A 83 7.91 6.68 3.96
C VAL A 83 8.61 5.34 4.14
N LEU A 84 8.85 4.59 3.06
CA LEU A 84 9.58 3.33 3.12
C LEU A 84 10.97 3.51 3.73
N ASN A 85 11.76 4.45 3.19
CA ASN A 85 13.14 4.68 3.63
C ASN A 85 13.22 5.39 4.99
N GLY A 86 12.34 6.36 5.25
CA GLY A 86 12.37 7.18 6.46
C GLY A 86 11.69 6.58 7.68
N TYR A 87 10.76 5.66 7.49
CA TYR A 87 9.94 5.14 8.59
C TYR A 87 9.84 3.61 8.61
N LEU A 88 9.48 2.99 7.48
CA LEU A 88 9.15 1.57 7.46
C LEU A 88 10.39 0.69 7.66
N LEU A 89 11.46 0.93 6.90
CA LEU A 89 12.70 0.17 7.03
C LEU A 89 13.40 0.46 8.35
N GLU A 90 13.33 1.68 8.84
CA GLU A 90 13.86 2.02 10.15
C GLU A 90 13.09 1.31 11.27
N GLY A 91 11.77 1.21 11.16
CA GLY A 91 10.95 0.43 12.09
C GLY A 91 11.31 -1.05 12.10
N MET A 92 11.61 -1.64 10.93
CA MET A 92 12.13 -3.00 10.82
C MET A 92 13.49 -3.14 11.51
N ARG A 93 14.40 -2.20 11.29
CA ARG A 93 15.71 -2.19 11.94
C ARG A 93 15.60 -2.13 13.47
N GLN A 94 14.65 -1.36 13.98
CA GLN A 94 14.39 -1.23 15.41
C GLN A 94 13.57 -2.42 15.99
N GLY A 95 13.07 -3.33 15.16
CA GLY A 95 12.31 -4.49 15.58
C GLY A 95 10.83 -4.24 15.83
N ARG A 96 10.25 -3.13 15.35
CA ARG A 96 8.81 -2.85 15.49
C ARG A 96 7.96 -3.83 14.68
N TRP A 97 8.43 -4.24 13.53
CA TRP A 97 7.85 -5.28 12.68
C TRP A 97 8.94 -6.10 12.01
N ARG A 98 8.65 -7.38 11.79
CA ARG A 98 9.59 -8.34 11.20
C ARG A 98 9.26 -8.66 9.77
N ARG A 99 7.97 -8.63 9.43
CA ARG A 99 7.44 -8.95 8.11
C ARG A 99 6.52 -7.85 7.65
N LEU A 100 6.93 -7.16 6.60
CA LEU A 100 6.22 -6.01 6.02
C LEU A 100 5.78 -6.36 4.61
N LEU A 101 4.48 -6.28 4.33
CA LEU A 101 3.94 -6.34 2.97
C LEU A 101 3.76 -4.92 2.45
N PHE A 102 4.54 -4.56 1.46
CA PHE A 102 4.55 -3.23 0.86
C PHE A 102 3.98 -3.29 -0.54
N ALA A 103 2.88 -2.59 -0.78
CA ALA A 103 2.13 -2.60 -2.03
C ALA A 103 1.96 -1.19 -2.58
N PRO A 104 3.02 -0.58 -3.12
CA PRO A 104 2.95 0.74 -3.73
C PRO A 104 2.13 0.72 -5.01
N THR A 105 1.36 1.77 -5.22
CA THR A 105 0.55 1.96 -6.41
C THR A 105 1.18 2.99 -7.34
N GLY A 106 0.85 2.92 -8.60
CA GLY A 106 1.32 3.85 -9.61
C GLY A 106 0.44 3.88 -10.84
N ALA A 107 0.72 4.80 -11.74
CA ALA A 107 0.10 4.88 -13.04
C ALA A 107 1.08 4.41 -14.11
N LEU A 108 0.62 3.54 -15.00
CA LEU A 108 1.40 3.15 -16.16
C LEU A 108 1.23 4.22 -17.23
N LEU A 109 2.21 5.13 -17.31
CA LEU A 109 2.20 6.21 -18.29
C LEU A 109 2.87 5.76 -19.59
N SER A 110 2.10 5.73 -20.66
CA SER A 110 2.58 5.49 -22.02
C SER A 110 2.20 6.70 -22.88
N PRO A 111 3.17 7.40 -23.49
CA PRO A 111 2.86 8.49 -24.41
C PRO A 111 1.97 8.05 -25.57
N THR A 112 2.20 6.86 -26.10
CA THR A 112 1.42 6.28 -27.21
C THR A 112 -0.04 6.09 -26.81
N SER A 113 -0.30 5.40 -25.68
CA SER A 113 -1.65 5.18 -25.18
C SER A 113 -2.37 6.47 -24.83
N SER A 114 -1.67 7.43 -24.21
CA SER A 114 -2.24 8.75 -23.88
C SER A 114 -2.62 9.54 -25.14
N CYS A 115 -1.77 9.51 -26.16
CA CYS A 115 -2.05 10.18 -27.44
C CYS A 115 -3.21 9.54 -28.20
N GLN A 116 -3.49 8.27 -27.97
CA GLN A 116 -4.61 7.53 -28.56
C GLN A 116 -5.92 7.66 -27.77
N GLY A 117 -5.93 8.44 -26.70
CA GLY A 117 -7.11 8.63 -25.85
C GLY A 117 -7.45 7.45 -24.95
N GLU A 118 -6.54 6.52 -24.76
CA GLU A 118 -6.72 5.40 -23.84
C GLU A 118 -6.61 5.84 -22.38
N ARG A 119 -7.28 5.11 -21.50
CA ARG A 119 -7.20 5.37 -20.07
C ARG A 119 -5.83 4.98 -19.53
N ILE A 120 -5.31 5.76 -18.59
CA ILE A 120 -4.09 5.44 -17.87
C ILE A 120 -4.40 4.35 -16.84
N PRO A 121 -3.85 3.13 -16.98
CA PRO A 121 -4.10 2.05 -16.02
C PRO A 121 -3.39 2.33 -14.70
N GLY A 122 -4.10 2.06 -13.60
CA GLY A 122 -3.48 1.97 -12.29
C GLY A 122 -2.80 0.62 -12.12
N ILE A 123 -1.61 0.61 -11.55
CA ILE A 123 -0.84 -0.60 -11.27
C ILE A 123 -0.47 -0.65 -9.79
N CYS A 124 -0.30 -1.87 -9.28
CA CYS A 124 0.22 -2.12 -7.95
C CYS A 124 1.13 -3.34 -7.99
N HIS A 125 2.30 -3.20 -7.40
CA HIS A 125 3.21 -4.31 -7.17
C HIS A 125 3.32 -4.57 -5.68
N ALA A 126 3.58 -5.81 -5.30
CA ALA A 126 3.74 -6.16 -3.90
C ALA A 126 5.14 -6.73 -3.64
N VAL A 127 5.74 -6.29 -2.55
CA VAL A 127 7.04 -6.76 -2.08
C VAL A 127 6.92 -7.08 -0.60
N VAL A 128 7.47 -8.23 -0.20
CA VAL A 128 7.59 -8.61 1.20
C VAL A 128 8.99 -8.32 1.68
N PHE A 129 9.11 -7.47 2.68
CA PHE A 129 10.37 -7.25 3.38
C PHE A 129 10.37 -8.09 4.65
N SER A 130 11.41 -8.89 4.84
CA SER A 130 11.60 -9.72 6.02
C SER A 130 12.90 -9.34 6.70
N ARG A 131 12.88 -9.34 8.03
CA ARG A 131 14.07 -8.97 8.81
C ARG A 131 15.17 -10.04 8.72
N THR A 132 14.75 -11.32 8.68
CA THR A 132 15.66 -12.46 8.53
C THR A 132 15.08 -13.46 7.53
N LYS A 133 15.88 -14.44 7.10
CA LYS A 133 15.39 -15.54 6.26
C LYS A 133 14.32 -16.38 6.95
N GLU A 134 14.37 -16.48 8.27
CA GLU A 134 13.41 -17.22 9.08
C GLU A 134 12.04 -16.53 9.13
N ASP A 135 12.01 -15.19 8.98
CA ASP A 135 10.79 -14.40 8.96
C ASP A 135 10.14 -14.33 7.54
N ALA A 136 10.82 -14.82 6.55
CA ALA A 136 10.37 -14.79 5.15
C ALA A 136 9.23 -15.77 4.84
#